data_f7f9dc31cf70410f008c7c3fffb06b47
#
_entry.id   f7f9dc31cf70410f008c7c3fffb06b47
#
_cell.length_a   1.000
_cell.length_b   1.000
_cell.length_c   1.000
_cell.angle_alpha   90.00
_cell.angle_beta   90.00
_cell.angle_gamma   90.00
#
_symmetry.space_group_name_H-M   'P 1'
#
loop_
_entity.id
_entity.type
_entity.pdbx_description
1 polymer ?
#
loop_
_entity_poly.entity_id
_entity_poly.type
_entity_poly.pdbx_seq_one_letter_code
_entity_poly.pdbx_strand_id
1 'polypeptide(L)'
;MSWFSDFISLIYPRVCLACGESLFKQEDCICSKCIYYLPKTNFHKEKENAVSQLFWGRVNIQTATAFYFFKKQSRVQNLLHQLKYKGQKEVGVKIGNLYGQELKIDQKYNDVNLIIPVPLHPDKEKKRGYNQSEMFALGLSKSMDAPCDSKLLIRNHASETQTKKSKYERWENVNSIFEITDEARLKDKHILLVDDVITTGATIEACAQHLLSV
;
A
#
# COMPACT_ATOMS: atom_id res chain seq x y z
N MET A 1 -30.71 7.35 19.74
CA MET A 1 -29.91 8.44 19.15
C MET A 1 -29.90 9.57 20.16
N SER A 2 -28.72 10.00 20.63
CA SER A 2 -28.64 10.98 21.72
C SER A 2 -28.54 12.40 21.11
N TRP A 3 -29.43 13.28 21.46
CA TRP A 3 -29.40 14.72 21.16
C TRP A 3 -28.02 15.35 21.42
N PHE A 4 -27.30 14.80 22.37
CA PHE A 4 -25.96 15.23 22.74
C PHE A 4 -24.92 14.94 21.65
N SER A 5 -25.01 13.80 20.95
CA SER A 5 -24.11 13.47 19.87
C SER A 5 -24.35 14.33 18.63
N ASP A 6 -25.62 14.68 18.36
CA ASP A 6 -25.99 15.55 17.23
C ASP A 6 -25.55 16.99 17.49
N PHE A 7 -25.60 17.47 18.74
CA PHE A 7 -25.10 18.79 19.15
C PHE A 7 -23.56 18.87 19.07
N ILE A 8 -22.84 17.83 19.52
CA ILE A 8 -21.38 17.76 19.41
C ILE A 8 -20.96 17.75 17.94
N SER A 9 -21.67 17.03 17.09
CA SER A 9 -21.37 16.96 15.64
C SER A 9 -21.60 18.30 14.90
N LEU A 10 -22.40 19.18 15.46
CA LEU A 10 -22.58 20.55 14.94
C LEU A 10 -21.34 21.44 15.21
N ILE A 11 -20.68 21.25 16.36
CA ILE A 11 -19.52 22.05 16.78
C ILE A 11 -18.21 21.40 16.27
N TYR A 12 -18.14 20.07 16.27
CA TYR A 12 -17.00 19.26 15.80
C TYR A 12 -17.43 18.26 14.74
N PRO A 13 -17.73 18.70 13.52
CA PRO A 13 -18.15 17.80 12.46
C PRO A 13 -16.99 16.87 12.07
N ARG A 14 -17.33 15.60 11.76
CA ARG A 14 -16.38 14.73 11.11
C ARG A 14 -16.11 15.29 9.70
N VAL A 15 -14.84 15.42 9.34
CA VAL A 15 -14.44 16.01 8.06
C VAL A 15 -13.80 14.97 7.15
N CYS A 16 -14.00 15.14 5.86
CA CYS A 16 -13.38 14.33 4.83
C CYS A 16 -11.86 14.54 4.82
N LEU A 17 -11.08 13.48 4.98
CA LEU A 17 -9.62 13.53 5.05
C LEU A 17 -8.95 13.89 3.70
N ALA A 18 -9.73 13.90 2.60
CA ALA A 18 -9.25 14.33 1.29
C ALA A 18 -9.48 15.81 1.00
N CYS A 19 -10.69 16.37 1.30
CA CYS A 19 -11.07 17.73 0.93
C CYS A 19 -11.34 18.66 2.13
N GLY A 20 -11.52 18.13 3.35
CA GLY A 20 -11.85 18.92 4.53
C GLY A 20 -13.33 19.28 4.70
N GLU A 21 -14.22 18.93 3.72
CA GLU A 21 -15.66 19.16 3.85
C GLU A 21 -16.29 18.23 4.89
N SER A 22 -17.38 18.63 5.52
CA SER A 22 -18.10 17.79 6.48
C SER A 22 -18.62 16.51 5.85
N LEU A 23 -18.51 15.40 6.59
CA LEU A 23 -18.98 14.08 6.17
C LEU A 23 -20.47 13.92 6.51
N PHE A 24 -21.21 13.28 5.61
CA PHE A 24 -22.54 12.78 5.92
C PHE A 24 -22.47 11.58 6.89
N LYS A 25 -23.60 11.25 7.51
CA LYS A 25 -23.68 10.24 8.55
C LYS A 25 -23.21 8.84 8.11
N GLN A 26 -23.44 8.49 6.85
CA GLN A 26 -23.06 7.22 6.24
C GLN A 26 -21.63 7.21 5.66
N GLU A 27 -20.93 8.33 5.68
CA GLU A 27 -19.56 8.43 5.19
C GLU A 27 -18.58 8.22 6.35
N ASP A 28 -17.46 7.51 6.08
CA ASP A 28 -16.48 7.16 7.11
C ASP A 28 -15.39 8.24 7.26
N CYS A 29 -14.35 8.16 6.40
CA CYS A 29 -13.19 9.07 6.42
C CYS A 29 -13.01 9.83 5.10
N ILE A 30 -13.68 9.43 4.03
CA ILE A 30 -13.63 10.05 2.70
C ILE A 30 -15.06 10.22 2.20
N CYS A 31 -15.45 11.44 1.78
CA CYS A 31 -16.78 11.70 1.26
C CYS A 31 -17.00 11.08 -0.11
N SER A 32 -18.26 10.77 -0.44
CA SER A 32 -18.66 10.16 -1.71
C SER A 32 -18.21 10.97 -2.92
N LYS A 33 -18.26 12.32 -2.83
CA LYS A 33 -17.76 13.23 -3.86
C LYS A 33 -16.25 13.02 -4.11
N CYS A 34 -15.44 12.88 -3.05
CA CYS A 34 -14.01 12.60 -3.22
C CYS A 34 -13.77 11.20 -3.79
N ILE A 35 -14.47 10.16 -3.33
CA ILE A 35 -14.34 8.81 -3.89
C ILE A 35 -14.59 8.81 -5.40
N TYR A 36 -15.59 9.57 -5.86
CA TYR A 36 -15.93 9.68 -7.29
C TYR A 36 -14.88 10.44 -8.11
N TYR A 37 -14.35 11.58 -7.58
CA TYR A 37 -13.45 12.46 -8.33
C TYR A 37 -11.95 12.22 -8.09
N LEU A 38 -11.55 11.27 -7.24
CA LEU A 38 -10.15 10.91 -7.11
C LEU A 38 -9.61 10.35 -8.44
N PRO A 39 -8.39 10.75 -8.86
CA PRO A 39 -7.85 10.45 -10.18
C PRO A 39 -7.43 8.98 -10.29
N LYS A 40 -8.37 8.09 -10.61
CA LYS A 40 -8.08 6.66 -10.84
C LYS A 40 -7.21 6.50 -12.08
N THR A 41 -6.21 5.62 -12.00
CA THR A 41 -5.36 5.28 -13.15
C THR A 41 -6.05 4.32 -14.11
N ASN A 42 -6.88 3.41 -13.58
CA ASN A 42 -7.44 2.26 -14.28
C ASN A 42 -6.38 1.30 -14.86
N PHE A 43 -5.13 1.40 -14.45
CA PHE A 43 -4.02 0.58 -14.96
C PHE A 43 -4.19 -0.92 -14.75
N HIS A 44 -4.99 -1.35 -13.78
CA HIS A 44 -5.33 -2.76 -13.61
C HIS A 44 -6.05 -3.35 -14.86
N LYS A 45 -6.76 -2.53 -15.64
CA LYS A 45 -7.45 -2.96 -16.87
C LYS A 45 -6.48 -3.09 -18.07
N GLU A 46 -5.34 -2.44 -18.01
CA GLU A 46 -4.35 -2.41 -19.08
C GLU A 46 -3.34 -3.55 -18.90
N LYS A 47 -2.97 -4.23 -20.00
CA LYS A 47 -1.92 -5.25 -19.99
C LYS A 47 -0.55 -4.62 -19.78
N GLU A 48 -0.34 -3.47 -20.42
CA GLU A 48 0.88 -2.67 -20.36
C GLU A 48 0.53 -1.26 -19.93
N ASN A 49 1.12 -0.82 -18.83
CA ASN A 49 0.86 0.50 -18.28
C ASN A 49 2.14 1.12 -17.72
N ALA A 50 2.11 2.40 -17.37
CA ALA A 50 3.28 3.13 -16.92
C ALA A 50 3.93 2.54 -15.65
N VAL A 51 3.19 1.81 -14.81
CA VAL A 51 3.74 1.15 -13.62
C VAL A 51 4.42 -0.16 -14.00
N SER A 52 3.81 -0.98 -14.88
CA SER A 52 4.42 -2.24 -15.32
C SER A 52 5.73 -2.00 -16.08
N GLN A 53 5.83 -0.92 -16.86
CA GLN A 53 7.04 -0.53 -17.58
C GLN A 53 8.24 -0.24 -16.67
N LEU A 54 8.03 0.17 -15.41
CA LEU A 54 9.10 0.37 -14.44
C LEU A 54 9.90 -0.90 -14.13
N PHE A 55 9.31 -2.07 -14.36
CA PHE A 55 9.87 -3.37 -14.01
C PHE A 55 10.42 -4.16 -15.19
N TRP A 56 10.20 -3.67 -16.42
CA TRP A 56 10.67 -4.37 -17.62
C TRP A 56 12.20 -4.52 -17.63
N GLY A 57 12.66 -5.77 -17.83
CA GLY A 57 14.07 -6.12 -17.81
C GLY A 57 14.74 -6.04 -16.43
N ARG A 58 13.98 -5.75 -15.35
CA ARG A 58 14.51 -5.62 -13.98
C ARG A 58 14.08 -6.76 -13.08
N VAL A 59 12.81 -7.13 -13.13
CA VAL A 59 12.25 -8.23 -12.33
C VAL A 59 11.09 -8.90 -13.07
N ASN A 60 10.99 -10.22 -13.00
CA ASN A 60 9.97 -11.00 -13.69
C ASN A 60 8.68 -11.07 -12.87
N ILE A 61 7.82 -10.06 -12.98
CA ILE A 61 6.48 -10.03 -12.38
C ILE A 61 5.41 -10.11 -13.46
N GLN A 62 4.26 -10.71 -13.15
CA GLN A 62 3.18 -10.89 -14.12
C GLN A 62 2.53 -9.57 -14.53
N THR A 63 2.30 -8.69 -13.56
CA THR A 63 1.63 -7.39 -13.77
C THR A 63 1.97 -6.43 -12.64
N ALA A 64 1.81 -5.13 -12.91
CA ALA A 64 1.89 -4.09 -11.89
C ALA A 64 0.87 -2.99 -12.18
N THR A 65 0.36 -2.37 -11.13
CA THR A 65 -0.70 -1.38 -11.23
C THR A 65 -0.64 -0.38 -10.07
N ALA A 66 -1.36 0.72 -10.19
CA ALA A 66 -1.56 1.69 -9.12
C ALA A 66 -3.01 2.17 -9.15
N PHE A 67 -3.59 2.49 -7.99
CA PHE A 67 -5.00 2.90 -7.93
C PHE A 67 -5.21 4.35 -8.35
N TYR A 68 -4.40 5.28 -7.81
CA TYR A 68 -4.53 6.71 -8.08
C TYR A 68 -3.25 7.33 -8.63
N PHE A 69 -3.41 8.31 -9.51
CA PHE A 69 -2.32 9.22 -9.84
C PHE A 69 -1.98 10.11 -8.66
N PHE A 70 -0.68 10.23 -8.36
CA PHE A 70 -0.18 11.17 -7.38
C PHE A 70 0.17 12.51 -8.06
N LYS A 71 -0.35 13.61 -7.49
CA LYS A 71 0.03 14.98 -7.85
C LYS A 71 0.22 15.79 -6.57
N LYS A 72 1.23 16.65 -6.56
CA LYS A 72 1.41 17.61 -5.46
C LYS A 72 0.18 18.51 -5.31
N GLN A 73 -0.14 18.91 -4.09
CA GLN A 73 -1.28 19.77 -3.73
C GLN A 73 -2.64 19.17 -4.16
N SER A 74 -2.75 17.85 -4.16
CA SER A 74 -3.97 17.13 -4.54
C SER A 74 -4.63 16.44 -3.33
N ARG A 75 -5.90 16.04 -3.51
CA ARG A 75 -6.63 15.23 -2.53
C ARG A 75 -5.94 13.90 -2.21
N VAL A 76 -5.26 13.28 -3.19
CA VAL A 76 -4.46 12.07 -2.98
C VAL A 76 -3.29 12.35 -2.04
N GLN A 77 -2.60 13.49 -2.21
CA GLN A 77 -1.53 13.89 -1.29
C GLN A 77 -2.06 14.11 0.13
N ASN A 78 -3.25 14.74 0.28
CA ASN A 78 -3.85 14.93 1.60
C ASN A 78 -4.11 13.57 2.28
N LEU A 79 -4.71 12.60 1.58
CA LEU A 79 -4.96 11.26 2.09
C LEU A 79 -3.66 10.55 2.53
N LEU A 80 -2.62 10.62 1.70
CA LEU A 80 -1.31 10.07 2.05
C LEU A 80 -0.68 10.77 3.26
N HIS A 81 -0.87 12.09 3.39
CA HIS A 81 -0.39 12.83 4.55
C HIS A 81 -1.12 12.42 5.83
N GLN A 82 -2.45 12.26 5.77
CA GLN A 82 -3.24 11.74 6.88
C GLN A 82 -2.78 10.35 7.30
N LEU A 83 -2.59 9.45 6.33
CA LEU A 83 -2.11 8.10 6.55
C LEU A 83 -0.66 8.07 7.10
N LYS A 84 0.25 8.94 6.64
CA LYS A 84 1.68 8.89 7.04
C LYS A 84 2.01 9.63 8.33
N TYR A 85 1.24 10.68 8.68
CA TYR A 85 1.66 11.62 9.73
C TYR A 85 0.57 11.98 10.75
N LYS A 86 -0.68 11.60 10.50
CA LYS A 86 -1.82 11.95 11.38
C LYS A 86 -2.48 10.73 12.03
N GLY A 87 -1.88 9.54 11.88
CA GLY A 87 -2.38 8.31 12.50
C GLY A 87 -3.69 7.76 11.92
N GLN A 88 -4.16 8.29 10.77
CA GLN A 88 -5.45 7.94 10.17
C GLN A 88 -5.34 6.64 9.37
N LYS A 89 -5.26 5.51 10.07
CA LYS A 89 -5.10 4.15 9.50
C LYS A 89 -6.25 3.77 8.57
N GLU A 90 -7.45 4.20 8.92
CA GLU A 90 -8.69 3.93 8.18
C GLU A 90 -8.65 4.43 6.74
N VAL A 91 -7.85 5.44 6.42
CA VAL A 91 -7.64 5.89 5.04
C VAL A 91 -7.04 4.78 4.18
N GLY A 92 -6.00 4.10 4.69
CA GLY A 92 -5.36 2.98 3.99
C GLY A 92 -6.35 1.84 3.76
N VAL A 93 -7.06 1.43 4.82
CA VAL A 93 -8.05 0.36 4.75
C VAL A 93 -9.20 0.71 3.79
N LYS A 94 -9.71 1.95 3.83
CA LYS A 94 -10.80 2.40 2.94
C LYS A 94 -10.39 2.36 1.48
N ILE A 95 -9.21 2.91 1.15
CA ILE A 95 -8.69 2.95 -0.23
C ILE A 95 -8.37 1.53 -0.70
N GLY A 96 -7.77 0.69 0.14
CA GLY A 96 -7.50 -0.71 -0.17
C GLY A 96 -8.79 -1.50 -0.47
N ASN A 97 -9.84 -1.30 0.34
CA ASN A 97 -11.12 -1.94 0.11
C ASN A 97 -11.75 -1.51 -1.23
N LEU A 98 -11.72 -0.21 -1.54
CA LEU A 98 -12.24 0.30 -2.83
C LEU A 98 -11.47 -0.29 -4.02
N TYR A 99 -10.15 -0.37 -3.92
CA TYR A 99 -9.35 -0.92 -5.02
C TYR A 99 -9.48 -2.44 -5.14
N GLY A 100 -9.53 -3.15 -4.02
CA GLY A 100 -9.70 -4.60 -4.03
C GLY A 100 -11.01 -5.05 -4.64
N GLN A 101 -12.10 -4.26 -4.51
CA GLN A 101 -13.35 -4.52 -5.22
C GLN A 101 -13.18 -4.47 -6.74
N GLU A 102 -12.34 -3.56 -7.26
CA GLU A 102 -12.04 -3.46 -8.69
C GLU A 102 -11.09 -4.59 -9.15
N LEU A 103 -10.09 -4.94 -8.32
CA LEU A 103 -9.15 -6.02 -8.64
C LEU A 103 -9.82 -7.40 -8.63
N LYS A 104 -10.73 -7.66 -7.69
CA LYS A 104 -11.40 -8.96 -7.53
C LYS A 104 -12.15 -9.40 -8.80
N ILE A 105 -12.68 -8.46 -9.57
CA ILE A 105 -13.43 -8.77 -10.80
C ILE A 105 -12.55 -8.85 -12.04
N ASP A 106 -11.28 -8.46 -11.96
CA ASP A 106 -10.32 -8.55 -13.06
C ASP A 106 -9.62 -9.91 -13.04
N GLN A 107 -9.62 -10.61 -14.18
CA GLN A 107 -9.07 -11.96 -14.32
C GLN A 107 -7.57 -12.07 -13.94
N LYS A 108 -6.81 -10.98 -14.01
CA LYS A 108 -5.38 -10.96 -13.65
C LYS A 108 -5.13 -11.01 -12.14
N TYR A 109 -6.16 -10.73 -11.32
CA TYR A 109 -6.02 -10.60 -9.87
C TYR A 109 -7.01 -11.45 -9.08
N ASN A 110 -7.98 -12.10 -9.74
CA ASN A 110 -9.04 -12.86 -9.06
C ASN A 110 -8.56 -14.14 -8.37
N ASP A 111 -7.40 -14.67 -8.78
CA ASP A 111 -6.75 -15.84 -8.22
C ASP A 111 -5.60 -15.51 -7.24
N VAL A 112 -5.40 -14.23 -6.92
CA VAL A 112 -4.51 -13.82 -5.84
C VAL A 112 -4.92 -14.50 -4.53
N ASN A 113 -3.99 -15.26 -3.95
CA ASN A 113 -4.25 -16.04 -2.75
C ASN A 113 -3.36 -15.68 -1.55
N LEU A 114 -2.50 -14.66 -1.71
CA LEU A 114 -1.70 -14.08 -0.63
C LEU A 114 -1.37 -12.62 -0.92
N ILE A 115 -1.59 -11.74 0.06
CA ILE A 115 -1.24 -10.32 -0.02
C ILE A 115 -0.11 -10.03 0.95
N ILE A 116 0.99 -9.46 0.45
CA ILE A 116 2.17 -9.12 1.24
C ILE A 116 2.41 -7.61 1.14
N PRO A 117 2.31 -6.84 2.24
CA PRO A 117 2.70 -5.44 2.24
C PRO A 117 4.23 -5.31 2.23
N VAL A 118 4.74 -4.33 1.49
CA VAL A 118 6.16 -3.93 1.56
C VAL A 118 6.48 -3.53 3.00
N PRO A 119 7.51 -4.14 3.63
CA PRO A 119 7.84 -3.86 5.02
C PRO A 119 8.45 -2.47 5.17
N LEU A 120 7.97 -1.73 6.17
CA LEU A 120 8.50 -0.43 6.52
C LEU A 120 9.79 -0.58 7.35
N HIS A 121 10.69 0.40 7.25
CA HIS A 121 11.85 0.44 8.13
C HIS A 121 11.42 0.49 9.60
N PRO A 122 11.99 -0.33 10.52
CA PRO A 122 11.53 -0.42 11.91
C PRO A 122 11.45 0.93 12.64
N ASP A 123 12.42 1.85 12.44
CA ASP A 123 12.38 3.18 13.06
C ASP A 123 11.23 4.04 12.54
N LYS A 124 10.90 3.90 11.26
CA LYS A 124 9.76 4.62 10.68
C LYS A 124 8.45 4.03 11.19
N GLU A 125 8.37 2.72 11.34
CA GLU A 125 7.21 2.04 11.90
C GLU A 125 7.00 2.42 13.36
N LYS A 126 8.06 2.41 14.18
CA LYS A 126 8.04 2.89 15.56
C LYS A 126 7.56 4.35 15.67
N LYS A 127 8.06 5.23 14.79
CA LYS A 127 7.67 6.65 14.76
C LYS A 127 6.22 6.86 14.32
N ARG A 128 5.72 6.06 13.38
CA ARG A 128 4.36 6.19 12.80
C ARG A 128 3.32 5.36 13.55
N GLY A 129 3.77 4.32 14.29
CA GLY A 129 2.93 3.38 15.02
C GLY A 129 2.31 2.29 14.15
N TYR A 130 2.60 2.26 12.84
CA TYR A 130 2.12 1.24 11.88
C TYR A 130 2.80 1.34 10.52
N ASN A 131 2.67 0.28 9.71
CA ASN A 131 3.05 0.24 8.31
C ASN A 131 1.87 0.70 7.42
N GLN A 132 2.05 1.71 6.59
CA GLN A 132 1.01 2.27 5.71
C GLN A 132 0.60 1.29 4.62
N SER A 133 1.59 0.57 4.04
CA SER A 133 1.35 -0.44 3.02
C SER A 133 0.52 -1.60 3.59
N GLU A 134 0.71 -1.95 4.88
CA GLU A 134 -0.11 -2.95 5.58
C GLU A 134 -1.56 -2.49 5.73
N MET A 135 -1.80 -1.22 6.10
CA MET A 135 -3.18 -0.71 6.19
C MET A 135 -3.92 -0.79 4.84
N PHE A 136 -3.21 -0.49 3.75
CA PHE A 136 -3.77 -0.63 2.41
C PHE A 136 -3.99 -2.11 2.04
N ALA A 137 -3.03 -2.99 2.35
CA ALA A 137 -3.13 -4.43 2.14
C ALA A 137 -4.30 -5.08 2.91
N LEU A 138 -4.56 -4.65 4.16
CA LEU A 138 -5.71 -5.11 4.93
C LEU A 138 -7.05 -4.74 4.27
N GLY A 139 -7.13 -3.56 3.66
CA GLY A 139 -8.30 -3.17 2.87
C GLY A 139 -8.50 -4.03 1.63
N LEU A 140 -7.42 -4.31 0.88
CA LEU A 140 -7.42 -5.24 -0.25
C LEU A 140 -7.85 -6.66 0.18
N SER A 141 -7.24 -7.18 1.24
CA SER A 141 -7.54 -8.49 1.81
C SER A 141 -9.02 -8.68 2.09
N LYS A 142 -9.65 -7.68 2.71
CA LYS A 142 -11.07 -7.70 3.05
C LYS A 142 -11.98 -7.82 1.82
N SER A 143 -11.66 -7.15 0.72
CA SER A 143 -12.51 -7.13 -0.48
C SER A 143 -12.18 -8.21 -1.49
N MET A 144 -10.92 -8.67 -1.53
CA MET A 144 -10.47 -9.74 -2.43
C MET A 144 -10.65 -11.14 -1.84
N ASP A 145 -11.00 -11.27 -0.55
CA ASP A 145 -11.06 -12.53 0.21
C ASP A 145 -9.73 -13.31 0.20
N ALA A 146 -8.61 -12.59 0.10
CA ALA A 146 -7.26 -13.14 0.12
C ALA A 146 -6.56 -12.77 1.44
N PRO A 147 -5.88 -13.70 2.13
CA PRO A 147 -5.19 -13.41 3.38
C PRO A 147 -4.07 -12.40 3.18
N CYS A 148 -3.90 -11.50 4.16
CA CYS A 148 -2.78 -10.57 4.23
C CYS A 148 -1.79 -11.05 5.30
N ASP A 149 -0.51 -11.15 4.96
CA ASP A 149 0.54 -11.49 5.91
C ASP A 149 1.69 -10.47 5.85
N SER A 150 1.80 -9.65 6.89
CA SER A 150 2.85 -8.63 7.03
C SER A 150 4.13 -9.15 7.68
N LYS A 151 4.17 -10.43 8.08
CA LYS A 151 5.30 -11.03 8.78
C LYS A 151 6.16 -11.93 7.88
N LEU A 152 5.67 -12.34 6.72
CA LEU A 152 6.40 -13.21 5.79
C LEU A 152 7.60 -12.51 5.13
N LEU A 153 7.47 -11.23 4.84
CA LEU A 153 8.56 -10.41 4.33
C LEU A 153 8.85 -9.32 5.37
N ILE A 154 10.07 -9.29 5.90
CA ILE A 154 10.49 -8.31 6.89
C ILE A 154 11.64 -7.47 6.38
N ARG A 155 11.84 -6.29 6.96
CA ARG A 155 12.97 -5.42 6.69
C ARG A 155 13.89 -5.39 7.88
N ASN A 156 15.12 -5.88 7.69
CA ASN A 156 16.15 -5.86 8.73
C ASN A 156 16.69 -4.45 8.98
N HIS A 157 17.17 -4.19 10.18
CA HIS A 157 17.98 -3.01 10.46
C HIS A 157 19.27 -3.11 9.64
N ALA A 158 19.51 -2.15 8.73
CA ALA A 158 20.84 -1.98 8.18
C ALA A 158 21.78 -1.64 9.36
N SER A 159 22.74 -2.51 9.67
CA SER A 159 23.75 -2.19 10.67
C SER A 159 24.52 -0.95 10.19
N GLU A 160 24.56 0.11 11.01
CA GLU A 160 25.24 1.39 10.71
C GLU A 160 26.76 1.27 10.48
N THR A 161 27.34 0.07 10.64
CA THR A 161 28.79 -0.18 10.60
C THR A 161 29.40 -0.25 9.20
N GLN A 162 28.70 0.11 8.11
CA GLN A 162 29.20 -0.14 6.75
C GLN A 162 29.37 1.10 5.86
N THR A 163 29.84 2.22 6.41
CA THR A 163 30.13 3.45 5.63
C THR A 163 31.35 3.38 4.69
N LYS A 164 32.04 2.23 4.55
CA LYS A 164 33.27 2.09 3.72
C LYS A 164 33.26 0.88 2.79
N LYS A 165 32.17 0.59 2.09
CA LYS A 165 32.15 -0.55 1.17
C LYS A 165 32.05 -0.15 -0.31
N SER A 166 32.66 -0.97 -1.20
CA SER A 166 32.75 -0.80 -2.65
C SER A 166 31.39 -0.85 -3.38
N LYS A 167 31.35 -0.44 -4.66
CA LYS A 167 30.14 -0.49 -5.51
C LYS A 167 29.55 -1.91 -5.61
N TYR A 168 30.38 -2.95 -5.60
CA TYR A 168 29.97 -4.36 -5.70
C TYR A 168 29.31 -4.83 -4.41
N GLU A 169 29.85 -4.47 -3.25
CA GLU A 169 29.28 -4.79 -1.93
C GLU A 169 27.98 -4.02 -1.62
N ARG A 170 27.71 -2.90 -2.33
CA ARG A 170 26.40 -2.22 -2.27
C ARG A 170 25.30 -3.03 -2.94
N TRP A 171 25.64 -3.80 -3.97
CA TRP A 171 24.67 -4.67 -4.68
C TRP A 171 24.30 -5.89 -3.82
N GLU A 172 25.26 -6.55 -3.18
CA GLU A 172 25.01 -7.63 -2.22
C GLU A 172 24.26 -7.14 -0.96
N ASN A 173 24.48 -5.90 -0.52
CA ASN A 173 23.80 -5.34 0.65
C ASN A 173 22.33 -4.95 0.39
N VAL A 174 21.91 -4.71 -0.84
CA VAL A 174 20.48 -4.52 -1.16
C VAL A 174 19.73 -5.83 -0.95
N ASN A 175 20.35 -6.96 -1.24
CA ASN A 175 19.80 -8.30 -0.98
C ASN A 175 19.71 -8.66 0.52
N SER A 176 20.43 -7.96 1.41
CA SER A 176 20.38 -8.22 2.86
C SER A 176 19.37 -7.36 3.64
N ILE A 177 18.69 -6.42 2.96
CA ILE A 177 17.74 -5.50 3.62
C ILE A 177 16.40 -6.17 3.91
N PHE A 178 15.98 -7.10 3.06
CA PHE A 178 14.72 -7.83 3.21
C PHE A 178 15.00 -9.31 3.52
N GLU A 179 14.13 -9.93 4.29
CA GLU A 179 14.23 -11.33 4.70
C GLU A 179 12.86 -11.98 4.63
N ILE A 180 12.83 -13.24 4.16
CA ILE A 180 11.64 -14.09 4.17
C ILE A 180 11.69 -14.97 5.40
N THR A 181 10.67 -14.91 6.24
CA THR A 181 10.62 -15.62 7.52
C THR A 181 10.17 -17.06 7.40
N ASP A 182 9.41 -17.40 6.36
CA ASP A 182 8.88 -18.74 6.12
C ASP A 182 8.64 -18.95 4.62
N GLU A 183 9.62 -19.57 3.93
CA GLU A 183 9.57 -19.86 2.50
C GLU A 183 8.48 -20.87 2.14
N ALA A 184 8.20 -21.83 3.02
CA ALA A 184 7.22 -22.88 2.74
C ALA A 184 5.80 -22.30 2.53
N ARG A 185 5.50 -21.17 3.16
CA ARG A 185 4.21 -20.49 3.02
C ARG A 185 4.05 -19.70 1.72
N LEU A 186 5.14 -19.47 0.99
CA LEU A 186 5.15 -18.76 -0.30
C LEU A 186 4.99 -19.69 -1.49
N LYS A 187 5.30 -20.98 -1.29
CA LYS A 187 5.28 -21.97 -2.37
C LYS A 187 3.89 -22.05 -3.02
N ASP A 188 3.88 -22.06 -4.35
CA ASP A 188 2.68 -22.15 -5.19
C ASP A 188 1.64 -21.05 -4.91
N LYS A 189 2.09 -19.86 -4.46
CA LYS A 189 1.21 -18.70 -4.20
C LYS A 189 1.24 -17.70 -5.33
N HIS A 190 0.04 -17.22 -5.70
CA HIS A 190 -0.10 -15.99 -6.46
C HIS A 190 -0.12 -14.81 -5.50
N ILE A 191 1.01 -14.12 -5.42
CA ILE A 191 1.27 -13.07 -4.42
C ILE A 191 0.97 -11.70 -4.99
N LEU A 192 0.18 -10.90 -4.27
CA LEU A 192 0.03 -9.46 -4.49
C LEU A 192 0.94 -8.69 -3.52
N LEU A 193 2.07 -8.19 -4.05
CA LEU A 193 2.97 -7.31 -3.29
C LEU A 193 2.45 -5.87 -3.31
N VAL A 194 2.33 -5.23 -2.15
CA VAL A 194 1.59 -3.97 -1.98
C VAL A 194 2.43 -2.89 -1.32
N ASP A 195 2.46 -1.69 -1.92
CA ASP A 195 3.09 -0.49 -1.33
C ASP A 195 2.12 0.69 -1.33
N ASP A 196 2.40 1.70 -0.50
CA ASP A 196 1.56 2.92 -0.39
C ASP A 196 1.81 3.91 -1.53
N VAL A 197 3.02 4.01 -2.03
CA VAL A 197 3.43 4.92 -3.12
C VAL A 197 4.52 4.29 -3.97
N ILE A 198 4.31 4.24 -5.27
CA ILE A 198 5.34 3.87 -6.23
C ILE A 198 5.93 5.10 -6.90
N THR A 199 7.27 5.15 -7.01
CA THR A 199 8.02 6.18 -7.75
C THR A 199 8.92 5.55 -8.82
N THR A 200 10.12 5.11 -8.45
CA THR A 200 11.04 4.40 -9.35
C THR A 200 10.82 2.88 -9.38
N GLY A 201 9.99 2.37 -8.50
CA GLY A 201 9.77 0.94 -8.31
C GLY A 201 10.86 0.18 -7.55
N ALA A 202 11.97 0.83 -7.19
CA ALA A 202 13.14 0.14 -6.60
C ALA A 202 12.84 -0.68 -5.33
N THR A 203 11.95 -0.21 -4.46
CA THR A 203 11.56 -0.95 -3.25
C THR A 203 10.77 -2.21 -3.58
N ILE A 204 9.78 -2.08 -4.48
CA ILE A 204 8.98 -3.21 -4.94
C ILE A 204 9.85 -4.22 -5.69
N GLU A 205 10.76 -3.74 -6.56
CA GLU A 205 11.71 -4.60 -7.26
C GLU A 205 12.54 -5.44 -6.29
N ALA A 206 13.17 -4.82 -5.29
CA ALA A 206 13.97 -5.52 -4.30
C ALA A 206 13.14 -6.58 -3.52
N CYS A 207 11.93 -6.22 -3.08
CA CYS A 207 11.03 -7.16 -2.42
C CYS A 207 10.61 -8.32 -3.35
N ALA A 208 10.26 -8.00 -4.61
CA ALA A 208 9.84 -9.01 -5.59
C ALA A 208 10.97 -9.98 -5.96
N GLN A 209 12.22 -9.50 -6.10
CA GLN A 209 13.38 -10.34 -6.32
C GLN A 209 13.57 -11.37 -5.20
N HIS A 210 13.40 -10.96 -3.93
CA HIS A 210 13.45 -11.89 -2.80
C HIS A 210 12.31 -12.92 -2.84
N LEU A 211 11.09 -12.49 -3.11
CA LEU A 211 9.94 -13.40 -3.20
C LEU A 211 10.04 -14.40 -4.37
N LEU A 212 10.73 -14.03 -5.45
CA LEU A 212 10.93 -14.87 -6.62
C LEU A 212 12.15 -15.82 -6.50
N SER A 213 12.98 -15.66 -5.48
CA SER A 213 14.16 -16.50 -5.24
C SER A 213 13.87 -17.80 -4.46
N VAL A 214 12.62 -17.97 -4.03
CA VAL A 214 12.16 -19.12 -3.20
C VAL A 214 11.11 -19.96 -3.91
#